data_a370d59ccad06e50ce4ad485343884c1
#
_entry.id   a370d59ccad06e50ce4ad485343884c1
#
_cell.length_a   1.000
_cell.length_b   1.000
_cell.length_c   1.000
_cell.angle_alpha   90.00
_cell.angle_beta   90.00
_cell.angle_gamma   90.00
#
_symmetry.space_group_name_H-M   'P 1'
#
loop_
_entity.id
_entity.type
_entity.pdbx_description
1 polymer ?
#
loop_
_entity_poly.entity_id
_entity_poly.type
_entity_poly.pdbx_seq_one_letter_code
_entity_poly.pdbx_strand_id
1 'polypeptide(L)'
;MKLSNRVLEMEESVTLAANARAKALAAEGRDILSLTLGQPDFATPKNIQEAAVASIEDGRASFYTVASGLPELKDAISDYMKGFYGYAVNRNEVVVGTGAKFILYAFFTSVINPGDEVIIPTPCWVSYVDQVKMVEGTPVTFQTTEENHFKATVEQLEAARTDKTKVVLLNSPSNPTGMIYSKEELEAIGNWAVEHDILILADDIYGRLVYNGNTFTPISSLSEAIRKQTIVINGVSKTYAMTGWRVGFAVGDPEIIGAMAKVISQTTSNLTTVSQYAAIEALTGDQSSIEIMRQAFEERLNTIYPLLNEVPGFEAIKPQGAFYLFPNVKKAMEIKGYTDVTEFTTAILEEAEVALVTGAGFGAPENVRLSYATDLDTLKEAVRRLKAFMEK
;
A
#
# COMPACT_ATOMS: atom_id res chain seq x y z
N MET A 1 14.83 -17.24 -27.48
CA MET A 1 13.85 -17.49 -26.41
C MET A 1 12.64 -16.60 -26.67
N LYS A 2 11.44 -17.10 -26.44
CA LYS A 2 10.22 -16.29 -26.56
C LYS A 2 9.63 -16.09 -25.17
N LEU A 3 9.45 -14.83 -24.75
CA LEU A 3 8.75 -14.48 -23.52
C LEU A 3 7.23 -14.55 -23.73
N SER A 4 6.47 -14.75 -22.65
CA SER A 4 5.02 -14.65 -22.73
C SER A 4 4.57 -13.19 -22.93
N ASN A 5 3.45 -12.97 -23.62
CA ASN A 5 2.90 -11.62 -23.80
C ASN A 5 2.66 -10.94 -22.45
N ARG A 6 2.16 -11.66 -21.45
CA ARG A 6 1.93 -11.15 -20.10
C ARG A 6 3.16 -10.49 -19.47
N VAL A 7 4.37 -11.06 -19.69
CA VAL A 7 5.61 -10.47 -19.15
C VAL A 7 6.07 -9.28 -19.98
N LEU A 8 5.82 -9.32 -21.30
CA LEU A 8 6.18 -8.21 -22.20
C LEU A 8 5.31 -6.95 -21.99
N GLU A 9 4.10 -7.12 -21.46
CA GLU A 9 3.15 -6.04 -21.18
C GLU A 9 3.32 -5.44 -19.77
N MET A 10 4.16 -6.06 -18.92
CA MET A 10 4.43 -5.56 -17.57
C MET A 10 5.45 -4.42 -17.61
N GLU A 11 5.17 -3.37 -16.87
CA GLU A 11 6.10 -2.27 -16.66
C GLU A 11 7.01 -2.52 -15.45
N GLU A 12 8.25 -2.01 -15.52
CA GLU A 12 9.12 -2.03 -14.35
C GLU A 12 8.59 -1.09 -13.27
N SER A 13 8.65 -1.55 -12.01
CA SER A 13 8.20 -0.73 -10.89
C SER A 13 9.04 0.55 -10.76
N VAL A 14 8.45 1.71 -11.04
CA VAL A 14 9.10 3.03 -10.91
C VAL A 14 9.71 3.26 -9.53
N THR A 15 9.09 2.71 -8.48
CA THR A 15 9.61 2.79 -7.09
C THR A 15 10.90 1.99 -6.94
N LEU A 16 10.96 0.78 -7.51
CA LEU A 16 12.17 -0.07 -7.45
C LEU A 16 13.28 0.50 -8.32
N ALA A 17 12.96 1.02 -9.51
CA ALA A 17 13.92 1.65 -10.41
C ALA A 17 14.54 2.91 -9.76
N ALA A 18 13.74 3.80 -9.17
CA ALA A 18 14.22 4.98 -8.45
C ALA A 18 15.15 4.62 -7.29
N ASN A 19 14.78 3.60 -6.49
CA ASN A 19 15.63 3.12 -5.40
C ASN A 19 16.94 2.48 -5.89
N ALA A 20 16.89 1.69 -6.97
CA ALA A 20 18.10 1.10 -7.56
C ALA A 20 19.05 2.17 -8.10
N ARG A 21 18.54 3.20 -8.78
CA ARG A 21 19.36 4.33 -9.29
C ARG A 21 19.99 5.12 -8.14
N ALA A 22 19.21 5.43 -7.08
CA ALA A 22 19.72 6.11 -5.90
C ALA A 22 20.87 5.32 -5.24
N LYS A 23 20.72 4.00 -5.09
CA LYS A 23 21.77 3.12 -4.55
C LYS A 23 23.01 3.07 -5.44
N ALA A 24 22.86 3.05 -6.75
CA ALA A 24 23.97 3.04 -7.69
C ALA A 24 24.81 4.34 -7.54
N LEU A 25 24.15 5.50 -7.50
CA LEU A 25 24.83 6.79 -7.31
C LEU A 25 25.51 6.90 -5.94
N ALA A 26 24.88 6.39 -4.89
CA ALA A 26 25.49 6.33 -3.55
C ALA A 26 26.74 5.42 -3.53
N ALA A 27 26.73 4.31 -4.27
CA ALA A 27 27.89 3.42 -4.43
C ALA A 27 29.05 4.08 -5.21
N GLU A 28 28.76 5.07 -6.06
CA GLU A 28 29.74 5.92 -6.73
C GLU A 28 30.33 7.01 -5.82
N GLY A 29 29.89 7.08 -4.54
CA GLY A 29 30.39 8.01 -3.53
C GLY A 29 29.60 9.32 -3.44
N ARG A 30 28.42 9.42 -4.06
CA ARG A 30 27.56 10.59 -3.97
C ARG A 30 26.71 10.53 -2.69
N ASP A 31 26.44 11.70 -2.09
CA ASP A 31 25.64 11.83 -0.87
C ASP A 31 24.14 11.89 -1.18
N ILE A 32 23.57 10.75 -1.58
CA ILE A 32 22.17 10.64 -2.00
C ILE A 32 21.24 10.48 -0.80
N LEU A 33 20.30 11.41 -0.62
CA LEU A 33 19.19 11.30 0.34
C LEU A 33 18.02 10.60 -0.33
N SER A 34 17.76 9.34 0.06
CA SER A 34 16.70 8.54 -0.58
C SER A 34 15.37 8.62 0.15
N LEU A 35 14.37 9.24 -0.48
CA LEU A 35 12.98 9.32 -0.02
C LEU A 35 12.05 8.42 -0.88
N THR A 36 12.58 7.33 -1.44
CA THR A 36 11.86 6.46 -2.37
C THR A 36 11.16 5.28 -1.69
N LEU A 37 11.64 4.86 -0.50
CA LEU A 37 11.25 3.59 0.11
C LEU A 37 9.86 3.64 0.72
N GLY A 38 9.07 2.62 0.41
CA GLY A 38 7.75 2.38 0.99
C GLY A 38 7.81 1.42 2.18
N GLN A 39 8.72 1.63 3.14
CA GLN A 39 8.85 0.80 4.34
C GLN A 39 9.17 1.65 5.57
N PRO A 40 8.65 1.27 6.77
CA PRO A 40 9.10 1.89 8.01
C PRO A 40 10.62 1.77 8.20
N ASP A 41 11.25 2.79 8.75
CA ASP A 41 12.68 2.84 9.10
C ASP A 41 12.95 2.29 10.52
N PHE A 42 11.99 1.59 11.08
CA PHE A 42 12.08 0.92 12.38
C PHE A 42 12.45 -0.55 12.20
N ALA A 43 13.23 -1.07 13.16
CA ALA A 43 13.40 -2.51 13.27
C ALA A 43 12.10 -3.16 13.76
N THR A 44 11.88 -4.40 13.36
CA THR A 44 10.79 -5.21 13.94
C THR A 44 10.89 -5.26 15.45
N PRO A 45 9.81 -5.06 16.22
CA PRO A 45 9.80 -5.09 17.68
C PRO A 45 10.43 -6.36 18.26
N LYS A 46 11.10 -6.21 19.42
CA LYS A 46 11.93 -7.26 20.01
C LYS A 46 11.15 -8.52 20.38
N ASN A 47 9.95 -8.37 20.96
CA ASN A 47 9.07 -9.49 21.29
C ASN A 47 8.73 -10.34 20.05
N ILE A 48 8.48 -9.70 18.91
CA ILE A 48 8.18 -10.37 17.63
C ILE A 48 9.42 -11.15 17.13
N GLN A 49 10.62 -10.56 17.24
CA GLN A 49 11.87 -11.23 16.90
C GLN A 49 12.10 -12.46 17.78
N GLU A 50 11.88 -12.32 19.10
CA GLU A 50 12.02 -13.40 20.08
C GLU A 50 11.05 -14.56 19.83
N ALA A 51 9.81 -14.28 19.46
CA ALA A 51 8.84 -15.31 19.06
C ALA A 51 9.30 -16.13 17.84
N ALA A 52 9.91 -15.45 16.85
CA ALA A 52 10.49 -16.11 15.70
C ALA A 52 11.67 -17.02 16.10
N VAL A 53 12.60 -16.50 16.92
CA VAL A 53 13.76 -17.27 17.42
C VAL A 53 13.28 -18.50 18.19
N ALA A 54 12.33 -18.35 19.12
CA ALA A 54 11.76 -19.45 19.88
C ALA A 54 11.17 -20.54 18.98
N SER A 55 10.48 -20.17 17.88
CA SER A 55 9.91 -21.13 16.92
C SER A 55 10.97 -21.91 16.14
N ILE A 56 12.15 -21.33 15.97
CA ILE A 56 13.31 -22.00 15.34
C ILE A 56 13.93 -22.96 16.35
N GLU A 57 14.19 -22.53 17.58
CA GLU A 57 14.86 -23.29 18.64
C GLU A 57 14.05 -24.53 19.07
N ASP A 58 12.72 -24.43 19.13
CA ASP A 58 11.83 -25.55 19.48
C ASP A 58 11.45 -26.44 18.28
N GLY A 59 11.92 -26.09 17.07
CA GLY A 59 11.75 -26.87 15.85
C GLY A 59 10.43 -26.69 15.12
N ARG A 60 9.47 -25.92 15.65
CA ARG A 60 8.15 -25.69 15.00
C ARG A 60 8.27 -25.03 13.64
N ALA A 61 9.27 -24.17 13.44
CA ALA A 61 9.49 -23.48 12.18
C ALA A 61 9.98 -24.38 11.02
N SER A 62 10.33 -25.64 11.29
CA SER A 62 10.98 -26.52 10.32
C SER A 62 10.02 -27.24 9.36
N PHE A 63 8.71 -27.14 9.55
CA PHE A 63 7.73 -27.95 8.83
C PHE A 63 6.77 -27.09 8.00
N TYR A 64 6.24 -27.71 6.94
CA TYR A 64 5.12 -27.14 6.18
C TYR A 64 3.90 -26.93 7.09
N THR A 65 3.13 -25.90 6.79
CA THR A 65 1.84 -25.64 7.43
C THR A 65 0.70 -25.85 6.42
N VAL A 66 -0.54 -25.71 6.88
CA VAL A 66 -1.70 -25.62 5.98
C VAL A 66 -1.51 -24.43 5.03
N ALA A 67 -1.84 -24.60 3.76
CA ALA A 67 -1.66 -23.58 2.72
C ALA A 67 -2.34 -22.25 3.07
N SER A 68 -3.50 -22.31 3.73
CA SER A 68 -4.24 -21.11 4.17
C SER A 68 -3.70 -20.46 5.45
N GLY A 69 -2.65 -21.01 6.08
CA GLY A 69 -2.01 -20.52 7.31
C GLY A 69 -2.32 -21.33 8.56
N LEU A 70 -1.47 -21.18 9.57
CA LEU A 70 -1.65 -21.82 10.88
C LEU A 70 -3.02 -21.44 11.48
N PRO A 71 -3.73 -22.41 12.11
CA PRO A 71 -4.97 -22.12 12.82
C PRO A 71 -4.83 -20.99 13.85
N GLU A 72 -3.73 -20.99 14.61
CA GLU A 72 -3.41 -20.00 15.63
C GLU A 72 -3.21 -18.60 15.04
N LEU A 73 -2.62 -18.51 13.84
CA LEU A 73 -2.49 -17.22 13.14
C LEU A 73 -3.84 -16.70 12.66
N LYS A 74 -4.72 -17.59 12.19
CA LYS A 74 -6.08 -17.21 11.79
C LYS A 74 -6.92 -16.76 12.98
N ASP A 75 -6.75 -17.39 14.15
CA ASP A 75 -7.40 -16.94 15.38
C ASP A 75 -6.89 -15.55 15.80
N ALA A 76 -5.57 -15.33 15.75
CA ALA A 76 -4.98 -14.01 16.01
C ALA A 76 -5.50 -12.93 15.03
N ILE A 77 -5.69 -13.28 13.75
CA ILE A 77 -6.32 -12.38 12.77
C ILE A 77 -7.79 -12.13 13.11
N SER A 78 -8.54 -13.15 13.52
CA SER A 78 -9.94 -12.97 13.95
C SER A 78 -10.05 -12.03 15.16
N ASP A 79 -9.17 -12.16 16.14
CA ASP A 79 -9.12 -11.27 17.30
C ASP A 79 -8.73 -9.83 16.89
N TYR A 80 -7.79 -9.69 15.96
CA TYR A 80 -7.44 -8.38 15.37
C TYR A 80 -8.64 -7.76 14.64
N MET A 81 -9.38 -8.54 13.83
CA MET A 81 -10.59 -8.07 13.16
C MET A 81 -11.64 -7.63 14.18
N LYS A 82 -11.88 -8.42 15.23
CA LYS A 82 -12.80 -8.06 16.32
C LYS A 82 -12.39 -6.77 17.03
N GLY A 83 -11.11 -6.62 17.35
CA GLY A 83 -10.60 -5.47 18.10
C GLY A 83 -10.53 -4.19 17.29
N PHE A 84 -10.12 -4.27 16.01
CA PHE A 84 -9.84 -3.10 15.18
C PHE A 84 -10.94 -2.82 14.13
N TYR A 85 -11.59 -3.87 13.60
CA TYR A 85 -12.67 -3.73 12.62
C TYR A 85 -14.06 -3.80 13.25
N GLY A 86 -14.17 -4.25 14.50
CA GLY A 86 -15.44 -4.31 15.24
C GLY A 86 -16.29 -5.55 14.96
N TYR A 87 -15.79 -6.54 14.22
CA TYR A 87 -16.47 -7.82 13.98
C TYR A 87 -15.49 -8.99 13.96
N ALA A 88 -15.96 -10.14 14.45
CA ALA A 88 -15.18 -11.38 14.42
C ALA A 88 -15.40 -12.12 13.10
N VAL A 89 -14.42 -12.94 12.71
CA VAL A 89 -14.47 -13.79 11.53
C VAL A 89 -14.09 -15.22 11.88
N ASN A 90 -14.56 -16.19 11.09
CA ASN A 90 -14.21 -17.59 11.25
C ASN A 90 -12.90 -17.90 10.51
N ARG A 91 -12.26 -19.01 10.86
CA ARG A 91 -11.01 -19.45 10.21
C ARG A 91 -11.13 -19.67 8.70
N ASN A 92 -12.30 -20.04 8.19
CA ASN A 92 -12.55 -20.22 6.76
C ASN A 92 -12.76 -18.91 5.99
N GLU A 93 -12.92 -17.79 6.71
CA GLU A 93 -12.98 -16.44 6.16
C GLU A 93 -11.59 -15.77 6.13
N VAL A 94 -10.50 -16.49 6.48
CA VAL A 94 -9.14 -15.95 6.58
C VAL A 94 -8.17 -16.81 5.76
N VAL A 95 -7.32 -16.15 4.98
CA VAL A 95 -6.16 -16.76 4.32
C VAL A 95 -4.93 -15.89 4.49
N VAL A 96 -3.75 -16.52 4.70
CA VAL A 96 -2.47 -15.81 4.83
C VAL A 96 -1.54 -16.19 3.68
N GLY A 97 -0.62 -15.28 3.32
CA GLY A 97 0.33 -15.52 2.23
C GLY A 97 1.54 -14.59 2.29
N THR A 98 2.40 -14.71 1.29
CA THR A 98 3.72 -14.07 1.22
C THR A 98 3.64 -12.56 0.97
N GLY A 99 3.07 -11.84 1.94
CA GLY A 99 2.84 -10.40 1.93
C GLY A 99 1.57 -9.99 1.19
N ALA A 100 1.06 -8.80 1.50
CA ALA A 100 -0.18 -8.28 0.90
C ALA A 100 -0.12 -8.26 -0.64
N LYS A 101 1.04 -7.96 -1.25
CA LYS A 101 1.21 -7.98 -2.72
C LYS A 101 0.85 -9.34 -3.33
N PHE A 102 1.28 -10.44 -2.73
CA PHE A 102 0.94 -11.77 -3.22
C PHE A 102 -0.51 -12.15 -2.92
N ILE A 103 -1.05 -11.71 -1.79
CA ILE A 103 -2.48 -11.89 -1.44
C ILE A 103 -3.38 -11.19 -2.48
N LEU A 104 -3.04 -9.97 -2.91
CA LEU A 104 -3.73 -9.28 -4.01
C LEU A 104 -3.70 -10.09 -5.31
N TYR A 105 -2.52 -10.60 -5.69
CA TYR A 105 -2.40 -11.45 -6.87
C TYR A 105 -3.23 -12.74 -6.76
N ALA A 106 -3.22 -13.38 -5.59
CA ALA A 106 -4.04 -14.56 -5.33
C ALA A 106 -5.55 -14.24 -5.42
N PHE A 107 -5.98 -13.07 -4.94
CA PHE A 107 -7.35 -12.60 -5.09
C PHE A 107 -7.72 -12.43 -6.57
N PHE A 108 -6.95 -11.63 -7.33
CA PHE A 108 -7.24 -11.42 -8.75
C PHE A 108 -7.24 -12.73 -9.54
N THR A 109 -6.28 -13.63 -9.27
CA THR A 109 -6.25 -14.96 -9.90
C THR A 109 -7.50 -15.80 -9.58
N SER A 110 -8.11 -15.58 -8.41
CA SER A 110 -9.28 -16.35 -7.96
C SER A 110 -10.59 -15.84 -8.51
N VAL A 111 -10.70 -14.54 -8.85
CA VAL A 111 -11.99 -13.90 -9.17
C VAL A 111 -12.07 -13.32 -10.59
N ILE A 112 -10.94 -13.02 -11.24
CA ILE A 112 -10.89 -12.36 -12.55
C ILE A 112 -10.72 -13.37 -13.67
N ASN A 113 -11.58 -13.31 -14.66
CA ASN A 113 -11.43 -14.00 -15.95
C ASN A 113 -10.93 -13.01 -17.02
N PRO A 114 -10.39 -13.52 -18.14
CA PRO A 114 -10.04 -12.66 -19.28
C PRO A 114 -11.18 -11.76 -19.70
N GLY A 115 -10.94 -10.45 -19.69
CA GLY A 115 -11.90 -9.41 -20.07
C GLY A 115 -12.82 -8.91 -18.95
N ASP A 116 -12.78 -9.50 -17.75
CA ASP A 116 -13.41 -8.89 -16.54
C ASP A 116 -12.70 -7.58 -16.21
N GLU A 117 -13.45 -6.60 -15.74
CA GLU A 117 -12.95 -5.26 -15.44
C GLU A 117 -12.78 -5.03 -13.94
N VAL A 118 -11.68 -4.35 -13.60
CA VAL A 118 -11.38 -3.88 -12.24
C VAL A 118 -11.27 -2.37 -12.28
N ILE A 119 -12.15 -1.66 -11.57
CA ILE A 119 -12.07 -0.20 -11.42
C ILE A 119 -11.00 0.15 -10.40
N ILE A 120 -10.03 0.98 -10.83
CA ILE A 120 -8.90 1.42 -10.02
C ILE A 120 -8.77 2.93 -10.13
N PRO A 121 -9.28 3.72 -9.16
CA PRO A 121 -9.06 5.16 -9.12
C PRO A 121 -7.57 5.49 -9.02
N THR A 122 -7.09 6.45 -9.80
CA THR A 122 -5.71 6.95 -9.75
C THR A 122 -5.66 8.35 -9.12
N PRO A 123 -4.59 8.73 -8.42
CA PRO A 123 -3.31 8.01 -8.23
C PRO A 123 -3.47 6.75 -7.38
N CYS A 124 -2.79 5.68 -7.77
CA CYS A 124 -2.86 4.40 -7.07
C CYS A 124 -1.48 3.72 -7.01
N TRP A 125 -1.33 2.74 -6.12
CA TRP A 125 -0.11 1.97 -6.06
C TRP A 125 0.14 1.21 -7.38
N VAL A 126 1.33 1.39 -7.93
CA VAL A 126 1.74 0.92 -9.27
C VAL A 126 1.43 -0.56 -9.57
N SER A 127 1.44 -1.43 -8.53
CA SER A 127 1.25 -2.86 -8.73
C SER A 127 -0.19 -3.29 -8.98
N TYR A 128 -1.20 -2.46 -8.70
CA TYR A 128 -2.59 -2.87 -8.89
C TYR A 128 -2.93 -3.10 -10.37
N VAL A 129 -2.56 -2.14 -11.21
CA VAL A 129 -2.81 -2.20 -12.67
C VAL A 129 -2.11 -3.41 -13.29
N ASP A 130 -0.82 -3.61 -12.97
CA ASP A 130 -0.07 -4.74 -13.51
C ASP A 130 -0.60 -6.09 -13.04
N GLN A 131 -1.03 -6.22 -11.79
CA GLN A 131 -1.57 -7.47 -11.28
C GLN A 131 -2.90 -7.85 -11.95
N VAL A 132 -3.75 -6.88 -12.29
CA VAL A 132 -4.96 -7.12 -13.07
C VAL A 132 -4.61 -7.59 -14.49
N LYS A 133 -3.64 -6.95 -15.15
CA LYS A 133 -3.14 -7.38 -16.47
C LYS A 133 -2.52 -8.79 -16.43
N MET A 134 -1.77 -9.13 -15.37
CA MET A 134 -1.16 -10.45 -15.18
C MET A 134 -2.17 -11.60 -15.18
N VAL A 135 -3.40 -11.34 -14.77
CA VAL A 135 -4.49 -12.33 -14.77
C VAL A 135 -5.44 -12.17 -15.97
N GLU A 136 -5.01 -11.41 -16.99
CA GLU A 136 -5.76 -11.15 -18.24
C GLU A 136 -7.07 -10.35 -18.00
N GLY A 137 -7.20 -9.68 -16.85
CA GLY A 137 -8.24 -8.71 -16.56
C GLY A 137 -7.96 -7.36 -17.22
N THR A 138 -8.98 -6.51 -17.24
CA THR A 138 -8.91 -5.15 -17.79
C THR A 138 -8.93 -4.13 -16.64
N PRO A 139 -7.82 -3.44 -16.36
CA PRO A 139 -7.84 -2.33 -15.40
C PRO A 139 -8.56 -1.14 -16.01
N VAL A 140 -9.63 -0.67 -15.39
CA VAL A 140 -10.37 0.54 -15.74
C VAL A 140 -9.94 1.65 -14.81
N THR A 141 -9.07 2.53 -15.27
CA THR A 141 -8.52 3.63 -14.48
C THR A 141 -9.17 4.96 -14.84
N PHE A 142 -9.35 5.83 -13.84
CA PHE A 142 -9.72 7.24 -14.03
C PHE A 142 -9.01 8.10 -13.00
N GLN A 143 -8.71 9.34 -13.38
CA GLN A 143 -8.05 10.28 -12.48
C GLN A 143 -9.02 10.87 -11.46
N THR A 144 -8.62 10.84 -10.20
CA THR A 144 -9.19 11.65 -9.13
C THR A 144 -8.42 12.96 -9.03
N THR A 145 -9.02 13.98 -8.44
CA THR A 145 -8.46 15.34 -8.40
C THR A 145 -7.98 15.74 -7.01
N GLU A 146 -7.08 16.71 -6.96
CA GLU A 146 -6.63 17.34 -5.71
C GLU A 146 -7.78 18.01 -4.95
N GLU A 147 -8.72 18.62 -5.68
CA GLU A 147 -9.92 19.26 -5.12
C GLU A 147 -10.77 18.27 -4.31
N ASN A 148 -10.82 17.01 -4.74
CA ASN A 148 -11.47 15.92 -4.00
C ASN A 148 -10.48 15.09 -3.19
N HIS A 149 -9.32 15.62 -2.84
CA HIS A 149 -8.29 14.94 -2.05
C HIS A 149 -7.89 13.58 -2.62
N PHE A 150 -7.82 13.45 -3.95
CA PHE A 150 -7.51 12.21 -4.66
C PHE A 150 -8.42 11.03 -4.29
N LYS A 151 -9.69 11.29 -3.99
CA LYS A 151 -10.69 10.26 -3.66
C LYS A 151 -11.70 10.12 -4.79
N ALA A 152 -12.10 8.89 -5.08
CA ALA A 152 -13.17 8.60 -6.03
C ALA A 152 -14.54 8.98 -5.46
N THR A 153 -15.43 9.49 -6.29
CA THR A 153 -16.85 9.66 -5.98
C THR A 153 -17.68 8.55 -6.61
N VAL A 154 -18.91 8.35 -6.11
CA VAL A 154 -19.85 7.37 -6.69
C VAL A 154 -20.17 7.69 -8.15
N GLU A 155 -20.28 8.97 -8.51
CA GLU A 155 -20.53 9.41 -9.88
C GLU A 155 -19.40 9.02 -10.82
N GLN A 156 -18.14 9.13 -10.37
CA GLN A 156 -16.98 8.70 -11.14
C GLN A 156 -16.93 7.17 -11.29
N LEU A 157 -17.25 6.44 -10.22
CA LEU A 157 -17.33 4.98 -10.25
C LEU A 157 -18.42 4.51 -11.20
N GLU A 158 -19.61 5.10 -11.16
CA GLU A 158 -20.71 4.78 -12.06
C GLU A 158 -20.38 5.10 -13.52
N ALA A 159 -19.70 6.22 -13.78
CA ALA A 159 -19.25 6.58 -15.12
C ALA A 159 -18.19 5.60 -15.68
N ALA A 160 -17.42 4.96 -14.82
CA ALA A 160 -16.41 3.97 -15.21
C ALA A 160 -16.97 2.54 -15.31
N ARG A 161 -18.16 2.29 -14.75
CA ARG A 161 -18.77 0.96 -14.67
C ARG A 161 -19.30 0.50 -16.04
N THR A 162 -19.11 -0.78 -16.33
CA THR A 162 -19.76 -1.49 -17.44
C THR A 162 -20.35 -2.82 -16.94
N ASP A 163 -21.01 -3.57 -17.82
CA ASP A 163 -21.52 -4.92 -17.50
C ASP A 163 -20.40 -5.95 -17.25
N LYS A 164 -19.14 -5.59 -17.50
CA LYS A 164 -17.94 -6.41 -17.23
C LYS A 164 -17.25 -6.06 -15.91
N THR A 165 -17.67 -5.00 -15.27
CA THR A 165 -17.08 -4.54 -14.02
C THR A 165 -17.37 -5.53 -12.89
N LYS A 166 -16.34 -6.10 -12.30
CA LYS A 166 -16.42 -7.13 -11.28
C LYS A 166 -15.88 -6.70 -9.93
N VAL A 167 -14.90 -5.81 -9.92
CA VAL A 167 -14.21 -5.38 -8.71
C VAL A 167 -14.00 -3.87 -8.75
N VAL A 168 -14.18 -3.21 -7.60
CA VAL A 168 -13.64 -1.87 -7.32
C VAL A 168 -12.54 -2.00 -6.27
N LEU A 169 -11.39 -1.37 -6.52
CA LEU A 169 -10.27 -1.37 -5.59
C LEU A 169 -10.21 -0.04 -4.83
N LEU A 170 -10.15 -0.14 -3.50
CA LEU A 170 -9.96 0.99 -2.58
C LEU A 170 -8.72 0.76 -1.74
N ASN A 171 -7.88 1.80 -1.60
CA ASN A 171 -6.73 1.80 -0.69
C ASN A 171 -6.83 3.02 0.23
N SER A 172 -7.08 2.78 1.52
CA SER A 172 -7.27 3.82 2.54
C SER A 172 -6.62 3.38 3.87
N PRO A 173 -5.69 4.17 4.42
CA PRO A 173 -4.99 5.31 3.83
C PRO A 173 -4.23 4.94 2.55
N SER A 174 -4.20 5.86 1.57
CA SER A 174 -3.70 5.57 0.24
C SER A 174 -2.17 5.68 0.10
N ASN A 175 -1.60 4.84 -0.73
CA ASN A 175 -0.31 5.04 -1.35
C ASN A 175 -0.54 5.37 -2.84
N PRO A 176 -0.23 6.60 -3.33
CA PRO A 176 0.82 7.49 -2.79
C PRO A 176 0.32 8.68 -1.95
N THR A 177 -0.97 8.96 -1.85
CA THR A 177 -1.50 10.25 -1.41
C THR A 177 -1.59 10.44 0.10
N GLY A 178 -1.67 9.33 0.86
CA GLY A 178 -1.91 9.37 2.31
C GLY A 178 -3.33 9.80 2.70
N MET A 179 -4.25 9.92 1.75
CA MET A 179 -5.62 10.33 2.02
C MET A 179 -6.46 9.19 2.58
N ILE A 180 -7.49 9.55 3.35
CA ILE A 180 -8.43 8.62 3.99
C ILE A 180 -9.83 8.97 3.51
N TYR A 181 -10.60 7.96 3.12
CA TYR A 181 -12.03 8.13 2.87
C TYR A 181 -12.78 8.34 4.19
N SER A 182 -13.75 9.24 4.21
CA SER A 182 -14.68 9.39 5.34
C SER A 182 -15.65 8.21 5.42
N LYS A 183 -16.32 8.08 6.57
CA LYS A 183 -17.34 7.05 6.75
C LYS A 183 -18.47 7.19 5.72
N GLU A 184 -18.91 8.42 5.48
CA GLU A 184 -20.00 8.75 4.56
C GLU A 184 -19.63 8.43 3.10
N GLU A 185 -18.41 8.76 2.70
CA GLU A 185 -17.88 8.42 1.37
C GLU A 185 -17.82 6.89 1.18
N LEU A 186 -17.30 6.16 2.18
CA LEU A 186 -17.23 4.70 2.13
C LEU A 186 -18.63 4.05 2.16
N GLU A 187 -19.58 4.62 2.90
CA GLU A 187 -20.96 4.13 2.95
C GLU A 187 -21.65 4.30 1.58
N ALA A 188 -21.45 5.44 0.92
CA ALA A 188 -21.95 5.69 -0.43
C ALA A 188 -21.35 4.72 -1.45
N ILE A 189 -20.02 4.54 -1.45
CA ILE A 189 -19.30 3.61 -2.34
C ILE A 189 -19.73 2.17 -2.06
N GLY A 190 -19.83 1.78 -0.78
CA GLY A 190 -20.21 0.43 -0.39
C GLY A 190 -21.63 0.09 -0.83
N ASN A 191 -22.59 0.99 -0.66
CA ASN A 191 -23.97 0.80 -1.11
C ASN A 191 -24.05 0.72 -2.64
N TRP A 192 -23.32 1.55 -3.37
CA TRP A 192 -23.22 1.47 -4.82
C TRP A 192 -22.68 0.10 -5.27
N ALA A 193 -21.63 -0.40 -4.63
CA ALA A 193 -21.06 -1.71 -4.96
C ALA A 193 -22.04 -2.86 -4.69
N VAL A 194 -22.80 -2.79 -3.59
CA VAL A 194 -23.86 -3.77 -3.26
C VAL A 194 -24.99 -3.73 -4.29
N GLU A 195 -25.45 -2.53 -4.70
CA GLU A 195 -26.51 -2.36 -5.69
C GLU A 195 -26.15 -3.01 -7.04
N HIS A 196 -24.89 -2.95 -7.43
CA HIS A 196 -24.40 -3.44 -8.72
C HIS A 196 -23.72 -4.81 -8.65
N ASP A 197 -23.75 -5.50 -7.50
CA ASP A 197 -23.09 -6.79 -7.27
C ASP A 197 -21.59 -6.79 -7.60
N ILE A 198 -20.91 -5.69 -7.25
CA ILE A 198 -19.47 -5.47 -7.47
C ILE A 198 -18.70 -5.79 -6.19
N LEU A 199 -17.64 -6.61 -6.29
CA LEU A 199 -16.75 -6.88 -5.17
C LEU A 199 -15.93 -5.64 -4.81
N ILE A 200 -15.77 -5.38 -3.52
CA ILE A 200 -14.90 -4.34 -2.98
C ILE A 200 -13.60 -4.99 -2.53
N LEU A 201 -12.48 -4.66 -3.17
CA LEU A 201 -11.15 -5.03 -2.71
C LEU A 201 -10.59 -3.87 -1.87
N ALA A 202 -10.61 -4.01 -0.54
CA ALA A 202 -10.15 -3.00 0.40
C ALA A 202 -8.71 -3.30 0.85
N ASP A 203 -7.73 -2.53 0.34
CA ASP A 203 -6.33 -2.61 0.80
C ASP A 203 -6.14 -1.65 1.98
N ASP A 204 -6.19 -2.20 3.19
CA ASP A 204 -6.16 -1.51 4.47
C ASP A 204 -4.76 -1.56 5.14
N ILE A 205 -3.71 -1.84 4.36
CA ILE A 205 -2.35 -2.09 4.88
C ILE A 205 -1.79 -0.94 5.75
N TYR A 206 -2.29 0.28 5.59
CA TYR A 206 -1.91 1.46 6.37
C TYR A 206 -2.93 1.85 7.45
N GLY A 207 -3.98 1.08 7.69
CA GLY A 207 -5.11 1.44 8.56
C GLY A 207 -4.74 1.82 9.99
N ARG A 208 -3.59 1.35 10.51
CA ARG A 208 -3.07 1.73 11.85
C ARG A 208 -2.15 2.96 11.84
N LEU A 209 -1.77 3.47 10.67
CA LEU A 209 -0.89 4.61 10.52
C LEU A 209 -1.70 5.84 10.11
N VAL A 210 -2.40 6.43 11.10
CA VAL A 210 -3.31 7.57 10.95
C VAL A 210 -2.92 8.65 11.95
N TYR A 211 -2.99 9.92 11.55
CA TYR A 211 -2.40 11.04 12.25
C TYR A 211 -3.37 12.20 12.46
N ASN A 212 -2.99 13.12 13.37
CA ASN A 212 -3.64 14.41 13.57
C ASN A 212 -5.15 14.30 13.89
N GLY A 213 -5.55 13.28 14.66
CA GLY A 213 -6.94 13.08 15.06
C GLY A 213 -7.86 12.54 13.96
N ASN A 214 -7.32 12.23 12.76
CA ASN A 214 -8.09 11.54 11.73
C ASN A 214 -8.41 10.10 12.18
N THR A 215 -9.45 9.54 11.61
CA THR A 215 -9.92 8.19 11.93
C THR A 215 -9.97 7.33 10.69
N PHE A 216 -9.39 6.13 10.75
CA PHE A 216 -9.60 5.11 9.75
C PHE A 216 -10.92 4.39 10.00
N THR A 217 -11.76 4.31 8.99
CA THR A 217 -13.01 3.54 9.02
C THR A 217 -12.89 2.38 8.04
N PRO A 218 -12.91 1.12 8.49
CA PRO A 218 -12.95 -0.01 7.57
C PRO A 218 -14.28 -0.07 6.82
N ILE A 219 -14.28 -0.13 5.50
CA ILE A 219 -15.52 -0.22 4.71
C ILE A 219 -16.33 -1.47 5.07
N SER A 220 -15.65 -2.59 5.36
CA SER A 220 -16.27 -3.85 5.75
C SER A 220 -17.01 -3.81 7.11
N SER A 221 -16.82 -2.74 7.91
CA SER A 221 -17.50 -2.56 9.20
C SER A 221 -18.84 -1.81 9.11
N LEU A 222 -19.14 -1.20 7.95
CA LEU A 222 -20.26 -0.26 7.81
C LEU A 222 -21.64 -0.94 7.83
N SER A 223 -21.78 -2.08 7.15
CA SER A 223 -22.98 -2.89 7.18
C SER A 223 -22.68 -4.37 6.83
N GLU A 224 -23.61 -5.26 7.14
CA GLU A 224 -23.47 -6.68 6.76
C GLU A 224 -23.48 -6.87 5.24
N ALA A 225 -24.30 -6.10 4.51
CA ALA A 225 -24.34 -6.16 3.04
C ALA A 225 -23.01 -5.75 2.42
N ILE A 226 -22.45 -4.62 2.86
CA ILE A 226 -21.15 -4.13 2.38
C ILE A 226 -20.04 -5.13 2.76
N ARG A 227 -20.07 -5.68 3.98
CA ARG A 227 -19.08 -6.68 4.41
C ARG A 227 -19.07 -7.92 3.53
N LYS A 228 -20.23 -8.43 3.13
CA LYS A 228 -20.36 -9.60 2.24
C LYS A 228 -19.75 -9.35 0.85
N GLN A 229 -19.77 -8.10 0.37
CA GLN A 229 -19.15 -7.70 -0.89
C GLN A 229 -17.66 -7.36 -0.75
N THR A 230 -17.10 -7.29 0.47
CA THR A 230 -15.76 -6.79 0.71
C THR A 230 -14.77 -7.94 0.98
N ILE A 231 -13.65 -7.89 0.25
CA ILE A 231 -12.45 -8.65 0.61
C ILE A 231 -11.42 -7.64 1.16
N VAL A 232 -11.11 -7.78 2.44
CA VAL A 232 -10.10 -6.96 3.12
C VAL A 232 -8.72 -7.57 2.86
N ILE A 233 -7.78 -6.74 2.39
CA ILE A 233 -6.37 -7.09 2.31
C ILE A 233 -5.63 -6.31 3.38
N ASN A 234 -4.83 -7.00 4.17
CA ASN A 234 -3.99 -6.37 5.19
C ASN A 234 -2.73 -7.21 5.45
N GLY A 235 -1.93 -6.84 6.44
CA GLY A 235 -0.71 -7.55 6.80
C GLY A 235 0.08 -6.85 7.89
N VAL A 236 1.20 -7.44 8.26
CA VAL A 236 2.06 -6.93 9.34
C VAL A 236 3.16 -5.97 8.87
N SER A 237 3.31 -5.81 7.55
CA SER A 237 4.45 -5.10 6.94
C SER A 237 4.62 -3.67 7.42
N LYS A 238 3.53 -2.90 7.56
CA LYS A 238 3.58 -1.46 7.85
C LYS A 238 3.36 -1.19 9.33
N THR A 239 2.31 -1.78 9.88
CA THR A 239 1.93 -1.59 11.28
C THR A 239 3.00 -2.06 12.28
N TYR A 240 3.74 -3.12 11.93
CA TYR A 240 4.71 -3.76 12.84
C TYR A 240 6.16 -3.69 12.33
N ALA A 241 6.45 -2.85 11.34
CA ALA A 241 7.78 -2.75 10.72
C ALA A 241 8.34 -4.12 10.27
N MET A 242 7.51 -4.93 9.62
CA MET A 242 7.81 -6.31 9.24
C MET A 242 7.84 -6.52 7.72
N THR A 243 8.33 -5.56 6.95
CA THR A 243 8.32 -5.66 5.47
C THR A 243 9.10 -6.86 4.95
N GLY A 244 10.24 -7.18 5.57
CA GLY A 244 11.10 -8.31 5.22
C GLY A 244 10.54 -9.69 5.59
N TRP A 245 9.57 -9.77 6.51
CA TRP A 245 8.96 -11.03 6.96
C TRP A 245 7.95 -11.61 5.99
N ARG A 246 7.44 -10.78 5.07
CA ARG A 246 6.53 -11.17 4.00
C ARG A 246 5.23 -11.83 4.48
N VAL A 247 4.51 -11.21 5.41
CA VAL A 247 3.22 -11.69 5.91
C VAL A 247 2.10 -10.73 5.50
N GLY A 248 1.13 -11.24 4.75
CA GLY A 248 -0.13 -10.59 4.43
C GLY A 248 -1.28 -11.56 4.59
N PHE A 249 -2.50 -11.04 4.68
CA PHE A 249 -3.69 -11.85 4.79
C PHE A 249 -4.87 -11.19 4.08
N ALA A 250 -5.84 -12.03 3.71
CA ALA A 250 -7.15 -11.59 3.27
C ALA A 250 -8.23 -12.10 4.22
N VAL A 251 -9.29 -11.30 4.34
CA VAL A 251 -10.51 -11.63 5.10
C VAL A 251 -11.73 -11.32 4.24
N GLY A 252 -12.66 -12.26 4.15
CA GLY A 252 -13.90 -12.08 3.40
C GLY A 252 -14.68 -13.35 3.16
N ASP A 253 -15.44 -13.39 2.07
CA ASP A 253 -16.29 -14.52 1.71
C ASP A 253 -15.53 -15.85 1.71
N PRO A 254 -16.03 -16.90 2.39
CA PRO A 254 -15.35 -18.19 2.52
C PRO A 254 -15.06 -18.90 1.20
N GLU A 255 -15.89 -18.70 0.16
CA GLU A 255 -15.68 -19.32 -1.16
C GLU A 255 -14.49 -18.67 -1.86
N ILE A 256 -14.42 -17.34 -1.86
CA ILE A 256 -13.29 -16.58 -2.41
C ILE A 256 -12.01 -16.90 -1.63
N ILE A 257 -12.06 -16.88 -0.31
CA ILE A 257 -10.92 -17.24 0.56
C ILE A 257 -10.45 -18.68 0.31
N GLY A 258 -11.37 -19.62 0.10
CA GLY A 258 -11.05 -20.98 -0.28
C GLY A 258 -10.39 -21.10 -1.64
N ALA A 259 -10.82 -20.30 -2.61
CA ALA A 259 -10.19 -20.21 -3.94
C ALA A 259 -8.77 -19.62 -3.86
N MET A 260 -8.58 -18.55 -3.09
CA MET A 260 -7.24 -17.97 -2.83
C MET A 260 -6.30 -18.98 -2.17
N ALA A 261 -6.79 -19.79 -1.22
CA ALA A 261 -6.00 -20.84 -0.60
C ALA A 261 -5.54 -21.92 -1.60
N LYS A 262 -6.37 -22.24 -2.62
CA LYS A 262 -5.97 -23.13 -3.74
C LYS A 262 -4.83 -22.52 -4.57
N VAL A 263 -4.92 -21.23 -4.90
CA VAL A 263 -3.85 -20.50 -5.61
C VAL A 263 -2.55 -20.55 -4.80
N ILE A 264 -2.61 -20.26 -3.51
CA ILE A 264 -1.45 -20.30 -2.61
C ILE A 264 -0.83 -21.71 -2.58
N SER A 265 -1.65 -22.76 -2.48
CA SER A 265 -1.16 -24.15 -2.43
C SER A 265 -0.40 -24.54 -3.70
N GLN A 266 -0.76 -24.00 -4.86
CA GLN A 266 -0.13 -24.31 -6.16
C GLN A 266 1.04 -23.37 -6.51
N THR A 267 1.28 -22.31 -5.74
CA THR A 267 2.33 -21.33 -5.99
C THR A 267 3.43 -21.38 -4.94
N THR A 268 3.12 -21.05 -3.68
CA THR A 268 4.09 -20.95 -2.58
C THR A 268 3.97 -22.09 -1.56
N SER A 269 3.05 -23.03 -1.75
CA SER A 269 2.66 -24.10 -0.83
C SER A 269 2.02 -23.58 0.45
N ASN A 270 2.72 -22.76 1.21
CA ASN A 270 2.26 -22.04 2.40
C ASN A 270 3.16 -20.83 2.67
N LEU A 271 2.70 -19.93 3.53
CA LEU A 271 3.54 -18.86 4.06
C LEU A 271 4.69 -19.44 4.90
N THR A 272 5.87 -18.82 4.83
CA THR A 272 7.04 -19.18 5.63
C THR A 272 6.69 -19.37 7.11
N THR A 273 6.96 -20.55 7.66
CA THR A 273 6.44 -20.96 8.98
C THR A 273 6.95 -20.09 10.12
N VAL A 274 8.25 -19.74 10.13
CA VAL A 274 8.82 -18.82 11.12
C VAL A 274 8.12 -17.46 11.11
N SER A 275 7.78 -16.96 9.93
CA SER A 275 7.07 -15.66 9.78
C SER A 275 5.63 -15.73 10.32
N GLN A 276 4.99 -16.90 10.27
CA GLN A 276 3.66 -17.08 10.86
C GLN A 276 3.69 -16.97 12.39
N TYR A 277 4.68 -17.59 13.06
CA TYR A 277 4.85 -17.45 14.51
C TYR A 277 5.19 -16.02 14.93
N ALA A 278 6.05 -15.34 14.18
CA ALA A 278 6.30 -13.91 14.38
C ALA A 278 5.04 -13.06 14.22
N ALA A 279 4.19 -13.36 13.24
CA ALA A 279 2.95 -12.63 12.99
C ALA A 279 1.89 -12.88 14.10
N ILE A 280 1.84 -14.08 14.69
CA ILE A 280 0.97 -14.34 15.86
C ILE A 280 1.35 -13.39 17.00
N GLU A 281 2.64 -13.31 17.35
CA GLU A 281 3.12 -12.39 18.38
C GLU A 281 2.85 -10.92 18.01
N ALA A 282 3.06 -10.53 16.74
CA ALA A 282 2.76 -9.17 16.29
C ALA A 282 1.29 -8.79 16.52
N LEU A 283 0.35 -9.71 16.29
CA LEU A 283 -1.09 -9.45 16.42
C LEU A 283 -1.62 -9.59 17.86
N THR A 284 -1.00 -10.41 18.70
CA THR A 284 -1.51 -10.75 20.04
C THR A 284 -0.65 -10.22 21.20
N GLY A 285 0.61 -9.90 20.93
CA GLY A 285 1.56 -9.41 21.92
C GLY A 285 1.41 -7.92 22.22
N ASP A 286 2.46 -7.32 22.77
CA ASP A 286 2.50 -5.89 23.11
C ASP A 286 2.34 -5.01 21.87
N GLN A 287 1.41 -4.07 21.90
CA GLN A 287 1.08 -3.16 20.82
C GLN A 287 1.70 -1.76 20.99
N SER A 288 2.48 -1.52 22.04
CA SER A 288 3.04 -0.19 22.34
C SER A 288 3.96 0.34 21.24
N SER A 289 4.67 -0.55 20.54
CA SER A 289 5.55 -0.22 19.42
C SER A 289 4.82 0.46 18.23
N ILE A 290 3.55 0.13 18.02
CA ILE A 290 2.73 0.75 16.98
C ILE A 290 2.54 2.23 17.26
N GLU A 291 2.19 2.58 18.51
CA GLU A 291 1.95 3.96 18.91
C GLU A 291 3.24 4.79 18.88
N ILE A 292 4.37 4.23 19.31
CA ILE A 292 5.69 4.87 19.22
C ILE A 292 6.01 5.22 17.75
N MET A 293 5.83 4.28 16.84
CA MET A 293 6.08 4.49 15.42
C MET A 293 5.08 5.48 14.79
N ARG A 294 3.79 5.37 15.15
CA ARG A 294 2.75 6.28 14.69
C ARG A 294 3.06 7.73 15.10
N GLN A 295 3.44 7.96 16.35
CA GLN A 295 3.81 9.29 16.85
C GLN A 295 5.04 9.85 16.13
N ALA A 296 6.05 9.03 15.89
CA ALA A 296 7.23 9.46 15.14
C ALA A 296 6.89 9.87 13.70
N PHE A 297 6.01 9.12 13.01
CA PHE A 297 5.55 9.52 11.67
C PHE A 297 4.69 10.79 11.71
N GLU A 298 3.84 10.96 12.71
CA GLU A 298 3.04 12.18 12.89
C GLU A 298 3.91 13.41 13.12
N GLU A 299 4.96 13.31 13.95
CA GLU A 299 5.94 14.37 14.17
C GLU A 299 6.68 14.73 12.87
N ARG A 300 7.17 13.73 12.15
CA ARG A 300 7.85 13.92 10.86
C ARG A 300 6.95 14.61 9.85
N LEU A 301 5.71 14.14 9.70
CA LEU A 301 4.71 14.75 8.84
C LEU A 301 4.48 16.22 9.21
N ASN A 302 4.21 16.50 10.48
CA ASN A 302 3.91 17.84 10.96
C ASN A 302 5.09 18.80 10.81
N THR A 303 6.32 18.29 10.82
CA THR A 303 7.53 19.08 10.59
C THR A 303 7.80 19.30 9.10
N ILE A 304 7.72 18.24 8.28
CA ILE A 304 8.20 18.32 6.90
C ILE A 304 7.16 18.88 5.92
N TYR A 305 5.87 18.71 6.20
CA TYR A 305 4.80 19.21 5.35
C TYR A 305 4.85 20.72 5.12
N PRO A 306 4.92 21.58 6.15
CA PRO A 306 5.03 23.02 5.93
C PRO A 306 6.33 23.42 5.21
N LEU A 307 7.46 22.78 5.52
CA LEU A 307 8.72 23.08 4.88
C LEU A 307 8.72 22.71 3.39
N LEU A 308 8.07 21.60 3.02
CA LEU A 308 7.97 21.20 1.62
C LEU A 308 7.12 22.20 0.80
N ASN A 309 6.06 22.75 1.38
CA ASN A 309 5.22 23.76 0.72
C ASN A 309 5.91 25.14 0.62
N GLU A 310 7.08 25.34 1.26
CA GLU A 310 7.93 26.51 1.03
C GLU A 310 8.88 26.34 -0.18
N VAL A 311 8.99 25.12 -0.73
CA VAL A 311 9.80 24.88 -1.94
C VAL A 311 9.08 25.48 -3.14
N PRO A 312 9.69 26.35 -3.95
CA PRO A 312 9.00 27.00 -5.06
C PRO A 312 8.39 25.99 -6.04
N GLY A 313 7.07 26.09 -6.24
CA GLY A 313 6.33 25.25 -7.17
C GLY A 313 5.99 23.84 -6.67
N PHE A 314 6.23 23.52 -5.39
CA PHE A 314 5.76 22.31 -4.75
C PHE A 314 4.48 22.63 -3.97
N GLU A 315 3.40 21.91 -4.25
CA GLU A 315 2.10 22.11 -3.62
C GLU A 315 1.58 20.75 -3.12
N ALA A 316 1.62 20.51 -1.81
CA ALA A 316 1.18 19.26 -1.21
C ALA A 316 -0.11 19.46 -0.41
N ILE A 317 -1.06 18.52 -0.52
CA ILE A 317 -2.16 18.36 0.42
C ILE A 317 -1.62 17.60 1.64
N LYS A 318 -2.00 18.01 2.85
CA LYS A 318 -1.55 17.34 4.07
C LYS A 318 -2.14 15.93 4.15
N PRO A 319 -1.32 14.88 4.14
CA PRO A 319 -1.81 13.51 4.26
C PRO A 319 -2.39 13.24 5.65
N GLN A 320 -3.32 12.30 5.70
CA GLN A 320 -4.04 11.90 6.92
C GLN A 320 -3.48 10.59 7.50
N GLY A 321 -2.78 9.80 6.67
CA GLY A 321 -2.21 8.52 7.05
C GLY A 321 -1.07 8.06 6.13
N ALA A 322 -0.66 6.80 6.25
CA ALA A 322 0.53 6.22 5.62
C ALA A 322 1.82 6.97 6.01
N PHE A 323 2.82 7.06 5.14
CA PHE A 323 4.06 7.82 5.40
C PHE A 323 4.60 8.44 4.10
N TYR A 324 3.70 9.03 3.30
CA TYR A 324 4.03 9.67 2.02
C TYR A 324 3.50 11.09 1.95
N LEU A 325 4.26 11.97 1.31
CA LEU A 325 3.82 13.24 0.75
C LEU A 325 3.74 13.10 -0.77
N PHE A 326 2.72 13.71 -1.37
CA PHE A 326 2.47 13.61 -2.80
C PHE A 326 2.21 15.00 -3.42
N PRO A 327 3.22 15.90 -3.40
CA PRO A 327 3.07 17.24 -3.93
C PRO A 327 2.83 17.23 -5.44
N ASN A 328 1.99 18.16 -5.89
CA ASN A 328 1.98 18.63 -7.26
C ASN A 328 3.26 19.43 -7.52
N VAL A 329 3.92 19.17 -8.64
CA VAL A 329 5.18 19.81 -9.04
C VAL A 329 5.10 20.43 -10.44
N LYS A 330 3.90 20.53 -11.01
CA LYS A 330 3.69 21.14 -12.35
C LYS A 330 4.35 22.52 -12.44
N LYS A 331 4.09 23.37 -11.47
CA LYS A 331 4.68 24.72 -11.43
C LYS A 331 6.19 24.70 -11.22
N ALA A 332 6.72 23.74 -10.45
CA ALA A 332 8.17 23.55 -10.32
C ALA A 332 8.80 23.09 -11.63
N MET A 333 8.17 22.19 -12.37
CA MET A 333 8.59 21.78 -13.71
C MET A 333 8.62 22.97 -14.69
N GLU A 334 7.56 23.78 -14.70
CA GLU A 334 7.49 25.01 -15.53
C GLU A 334 8.62 25.98 -15.22
N ILE A 335 8.91 26.24 -13.94
CA ILE A 335 10.02 27.12 -13.49
C ILE A 335 11.38 26.61 -14.01
N LYS A 336 11.57 25.28 -13.99
CA LYS A 336 12.83 24.64 -14.41
C LYS A 336 12.88 24.25 -15.88
N GLY A 337 11.80 24.49 -16.65
CA GLY A 337 11.72 24.20 -18.10
C GLY A 337 11.52 22.72 -18.45
N TYR A 338 10.97 21.91 -17.51
CA TYR A 338 10.63 20.52 -17.77
C TYR A 338 9.17 20.35 -18.15
N THR A 339 8.88 19.39 -19.01
CA THR A 339 7.51 18.99 -19.42
C THR A 339 7.17 17.56 -19.02
N ASP A 340 8.16 16.76 -18.62
CA ASP A 340 8.01 15.39 -18.15
C ASP A 340 8.46 15.27 -16.69
N VAL A 341 7.60 14.71 -15.84
CA VAL A 341 7.86 14.58 -14.40
C VAL A 341 8.96 13.57 -14.09
N THR A 342 9.20 12.60 -14.97
CA THR A 342 10.26 11.61 -14.78
C THR A 342 11.63 12.22 -15.09
N GLU A 343 11.72 13.06 -16.12
CA GLU A 343 12.91 13.85 -16.40
C GLU A 343 13.21 14.83 -15.26
N PHE A 344 12.19 15.54 -14.78
CA PHE A 344 12.31 16.45 -13.63
C PHE A 344 12.77 15.72 -12.36
N THR A 345 12.20 14.55 -12.06
CA THR A 345 12.60 13.74 -10.91
C THR A 345 14.03 13.23 -11.04
N THR A 346 14.47 12.92 -12.25
CA THR A 346 15.86 12.54 -12.56
C THR A 346 16.83 13.72 -12.35
N ALA A 347 16.46 14.92 -12.79
CA ALA A 347 17.25 16.12 -12.55
C ALA A 347 17.39 16.44 -11.04
N ILE A 348 16.31 16.30 -10.27
CA ILE A 348 16.38 16.43 -8.81
C ILE A 348 17.39 15.43 -8.22
N LEU A 349 17.36 14.17 -8.65
CA LEU A 349 18.30 13.16 -8.17
C LEU A 349 19.74 13.51 -8.54
N GLU A 350 19.99 13.97 -9.76
CA GLU A 350 21.34 14.23 -10.25
C GLU A 350 21.93 15.55 -9.76
N GLU A 351 21.12 16.59 -9.57
CA GLU A 351 21.61 17.93 -9.22
C GLU A 351 21.40 18.29 -7.74
N ALA A 352 20.31 17.79 -7.13
CA ALA A 352 20.02 18.02 -5.71
C ALA A 352 20.42 16.85 -4.81
N GLU A 353 20.77 15.69 -5.39
CA GLU A 353 21.10 14.46 -4.66
C GLU A 353 19.97 13.99 -3.73
N VAL A 354 18.71 14.23 -4.14
CA VAL A 354 17.51 13.79 -3.46
C VAL A 354 16.75 12.83 -4.37
N ALA A 355 16.58 11.59 -3.94
CA ALA A 355 15.83 10.59 -4.70
C ALA A 355 14.35 10.61 -4.32
N LEU A 356 13.50 10.91 -5.28
CA LEU A 356 12.02 10.89 -5.21
C LEU A 356 11.48 9.82 -6.16
N VAL A 357 10.18 9.56 -6.09
CA VAL A 357 9.50 8.67 -7.05
C VAL A 357 8.61 9.51 -7.95
N THR A 358 8.76 9.36 -9.27
CA THR A 358 7.91 10.00 -10.26
C THR A 358 6.43 9.64 -10.06
N GLY A 359 5.53 10.62 -10.17
CA GLY A 359 4.10 10.42 -10.08
C GLY A 359 3.48 9.73 -11.29
N ALA A 360 4.18 9.72 -12.43
CA ALA A 360 3.71 9.09 -13.66
C ALA A 360 3.31 7.63 -13.46
N GLY A 361 4.13 6.84 -12.76
CA GLY A 361 3.83 5.44 -12.48
C GLY A 361 2.65 5.21 -11.53
N PHE A 362 2.19 6.24 -10.81
CA PHE A 362 0.97 6.20 -10.00
C PHE A 362 -0.26 6.69 -10.78
N GLY A 363 -0.10 7.09 -12.04
CA GLY A 363 -1.14 7.71 -12.86
C GLY A 363 -1.32 9.21 -12.60
N ALA A 364 -0.33 9.92 -12.06
CA ALA A 364 -0.37 11.35 -11.76
C ALA A 364 0.89 12.06 -12.28
N PRO A 365 0.96 12.41 -13.57
CA PRO A 365 2.18 12.93 -14.23
C PRO A 365 2.57 14.36 -13.81
N GLU A 366 1.78 15.01 -12.96
CA GLU A 366 2.10 16.32 -12.39
C GLU A 366 2.59 16.25 -10.94
N ASN A 367 2.73 15.03 -10.37
CA ASN A 367 3.08 14.83 -8.97
C ASN A 367 4.39 14.04 -8.80
N VAL A 368 4.98 14.13 -7.61
CA VAL A 368 6.05 13.24 -7.16
C VAL A 368 5.72 12.68 -5.78
N ARG A 369 6.24 11.49 -5.45
CA ARG A 369 6.07 10.91 -4.12
C ARG A 369 7.36 11.00 -3.31
N LEU A 370 7.23 11.49 -2.07
CA LEU A 370 8.26 11.45 -1.03
C LEU A 370 7.80 10.51 0.09
N SER A 371 8.67 9.62 0.53
CA SER A 371 8.49 8.89 1.78
C SER A 371 9.11 9.68 2.94
N TYR A 372 8.38 9.87 4.06
CA TYR A 372 8.95 10.41 5.29
C TYR A 372 9.28 9.32 6.33
N ALA A 373 9.41 8.08 5.87
CA ALA A 373 9.89 6.97 6.68
C ALA A 373 11.43 6.95 6.73
N THR A 374 12.02 8.02 7.27
CA THR A 374 13.44 8.18 7.60
C THR A 374 13.58 9.22 8.72
N ASP A 375 14.79 9.42 9.24
CA ASP A 375 15.03 10.38 10.32
C ASP A 375 14.73 11.83 9.92
N LEU A 376 14.42 12.65 10.91
CA LEU A 376 13.96 14.02 10.69
C LEU A 376 15.03 14.95 10.12
N ASP A 377 16.31 14.72 10.45
CA ASP A 377 17.41 15.55 9.95
C ASP A 377 17.65 15.28 8.46
N THR A 378 17.59 14.01 8.03
CA THR A 378 17.59 13.62 6.62
C THR A 378 16.45 14.28 5.85
N LEU A 379 15.24 14.30 6.42
CA LEU A 379 14.08 14.95 5.78
C LEU A 379 14.25 16.46 5.62
N LYS A 380 14.71 17.15 6.66
CA LYS A 380 14.97 18.60 6.60
C LYS A 380 16.05 18.94 5.59
N GLU A 381 17.14 18.17 5.56
CA GLU A 381 18.21 18.36 4.60
C GLU A 381 17.73 18.11 3.17
N ALA A 382 16.93 17.09 2.93
CA ALA A 382 16.34 16.83 1.62
C ALA A 382 15.50 18.02 1.12
N VAL A 383 14.62 18.57 1.98
CA VAL A 383 13.83 19.76 1.60
C VAL A 383 14.71 20.99 1.37
N ARG A 384 15.76 21.18 2.18
CA ARG A 384 16.74 22.26 1.95
C ARG A 384 17.41 22.13 0.57
N ARG A 385 17.79 20.91 0.18
CA ARG A 385 18.39 20.65 -1.15
C ARG A 385 17.39 20.88 -2.28
N LEU A 386 16.12 20.45 -2.13
CA LEU A 386 15.06 20.73 -3.10
C LEU A 386 14.86 22.25 -3.28
N LYS A 387 14.81 23.01 -2.18
CA LYS A 387 14.69 24.48 -2.24
C LYS A 387 15.87 25.10 -2.96
N ALA A 388 17.09 24.73 -2.63
CA ALA A 388 18.31 25.21 -3.30
C ALA A 388 18.36 24.83 -4.80
N PHE A 389 17.83 23.68 -5.18
CA PHE A 389 17.69 23.27 -6.59
C PHE A 389 16.73 24.19 -7.35
N MET A 390 15.59 24.52 -6.72
CA MET A 390 14.58 25.40 -7.35
C MET A 390 15.01 26.86 -7.44
N GLU A 391 15.92 27.32 -6.58
CA GLU A 391 16.43 28.71 -6.55
C GLU A 391 17.60 28.97 -7.54
N LYS A 392 18.24 27.94 -8.07
CA LYS A 392 19.26 28.02 -9.13
C LYS A 392 18.62 28.27 -10.49
#